data_f93d125f01424b98d05e7d628ce37eb6
#
_entry.id   f93d125f01424b98d05e7d628ce37eb6
#
_cell.length_a   1.000
_cell.length_b   1.000
_cell.length_c   1.000
_cell.angle_alpha   90.00
_cell.angle_beta   90.00
_cell.angle_gamma   90.00
#
_symmetry.space_group_name_H-M   'P 1'
#
loop_
_entity.id
_entity.type
_entity.pdbx_description
1 polymer ?
#
loop_
_entity_poly.entity_id
_entity_poly.type
_entity_poly.pdbx_seq_one_letter_code
_entity_poly.pdbx_strand_id
1 'polypeptide(L)'
;MDLEFQEYSTLPKYAFQNRYQEFEETKHLSKEERDEHYPFDKMEEECGVFGLHSTENQDTFSLSQFGLFALQHRGQEACGIAVGNNGKILSVKDEGLVLDVFKSIEDPQQYMGSTVIGHTRYTTAGDKKKYNFQPFFAKNEYDQIILSIAHNGNLTNAKQLRKELEDEGVVFRATSDTEVILRLIQKNLDLGLRGSIRATMEKIEGAYSVVGLTRNKFFAFRDFN
;
A
#
# COMPACT_ATOMS: atom_id res chain seq x y z
N MET A 1 -28.38 1.26 10.42
CA MET A 1 -28.40 2.08 9.18
C MET A 1 -27.82 1.21 8.11
N ASP A 2 -28.73 0.58 7.33
CA ASP A 2 -28.34 -0.35 6.30
C ASP A 2 -27.62 0.41 5.20
N LEU A 3 -26.34 0.05 4.96
CA LEU A 3 -25.59 0.55 3.82
C LEU A 3 -26.20 -0.08 2.57
N GLU A 4 -27.07 0.65 1.89
CA GLU A 4 -27.49 0.32 0.53
C GLU A 4 -26.24 0.38 -0.36
N PHE A 5 -25.78 -0.80 -0.76
CA PHE A 5 -24.73 -0.93 -1.79
C PHE A 5 -25.31 -0.42 -3.11
N GLN A 6 -24.87 0.76 -3.57
CA GLN A 6 -25.17 1.22 -4.91
C GLN A 6 -24.66 0.18 -5.92
N GLU A 7 -25.52 -0.12 -6.90
CA GLU A 7 -25.24 -1.11 -7.94
C GLU A 7 -24.05 -0.74 -8.81
N TYR A 8 -22.89 -1.34 -8.53
CA TYR A 8 -21.78 -1.35 -9.48
C TYR A 8 -21.98 -2.48 -10.48
N SER A 9 -22.44 -2.16 -11.68
CA SER A 9 -23.01 -3.09 -12.66
C SER A 9 -22.01 -4.02 -13.38
N THR A 10 -20.72 -4.06 -13.03
CA THR A 10 -19.70 -4.77 -13.80
C THR A 10 -18.76 -5.70 -13.03
N LEU A 11 -18.84 -5.76 -11.70
CA LEU A 11 -18.06 -6.74 -10.93
C LEU A 11 -18.91 -7.95 -10.55
N PRO A 12 -18.34 -9.17 -10.54
CA PRO A 12 -19.09 -10.36 -10.17
C PRO A 12 -19.55 -10.29 -8.70
N LYS A 13 -20.78 -9.85 -8.48
CA LYS A 13 -21.41 -9.71 -7.14
C LYS A 13 -21.23 -10.97 -6.28
N TYR A 14 -21.25 -12.15 -6.90
CA TYR A 14 -21.17 -13.43 -6.22
C TYR A 14 -19.81 -13.73 -5.57
N ALA A 15 -18.70 -13.36 -6.22
CA ALA A 15 -17.38 -13.64 -5.69
C ALA A 15 -17.06 -12.79 -4.44
N PHE A 16 -17.60 -11.56 -4.38
CA PHE A 16 -17.41 -10.67 -3.24
C PHE A 16 -18.29 -11.06 -2.05
N GLN A 17 -19.57 -11.34 -2.29
CA GLN A 17 -20.47 -11.74 -1.21
C GLN A 17 -20.02 -13.03 -0.52
N ASN A 18 -19.56 -14.02 -1.29
CA ASN A 18 -19.04 -15.26 -0.72
C ASN A 18 -17.79 -15.03 0.12
N ARG A 19 -16.79 -14.26 -0.39
CA ARG A 19 -15.57 -13.96 0.38
C ARG A 19 -15.84 -13.07 1.61
N TYR A 20 -16.80 -12.16 1.53
CA TYR A 20 -17.20 -11.37 2.68
C TYR A 20 -17.87 -12.23 3.77
N GLN A 21 -18.75 -13.14 3.40
CA GLN A 21 -19.36 -14.10 4.33
C GLN A 21 -18.29 -15.01 4.95
N GLU A 22 -17.40 -15.60 4.15
CA GLU A 22 -16.29 -16.42 4.61
C GLU A 22 -15.40 -15.66 5.61
N PHE A 23 -15.09 -14.37 5.34
CA PHE A 23 -14.32 -13.53 6.25
C PHE A 23 -15.07 -13.28 7.57
N GLU A 24 -16.36 -12.92 7.52
CA GLU A 24 -17.17 -12.73 8.73
C GLU A 24 -17.27 -14.00 9.58
N GLU A 25 -17.33 -15.17 8.94
CA GLU A 25 -17.36 -16.48 9.61
C GLU A 25 -16.02 -16.84 10.25
N THR A 26 -14.89 -16.41 9.67
CA THR A 26 -13.54 -16.84 10.08
C THR A 26 -12.72 -15.78 10.79
N LYS A 27 -13.18 -14.52 10.85
CA LYS A 27 -12.42 -13.40 11.45
C LYS A 27 -12.05 -13.58 12.94
N HIS A 28 -12.77 -14.43 13.64
CA HIS A 28 -12.54 -14.74 15.05
C HIS A 28 -11.63 -15.96 15.28
N LEU A 29 -11.27 -16.67 14.21
CA LEU A 29 -10.41 -17.84 14.29
C LEU A 29 -8.95 -17.44 14.52
N SER A 30 -8.21 -18.27 15.25
CA SER A 30 -6.75 -18.17 15.33
C SER A 30 -6.11 -18.44 13.96
N LYS A 31 -4.78 -18.19 13.86
CA LYS A 31 -4.03 -18.47 12.62
C LYS A 31 -4.09 -19.95 12.27
N GLU A 32 -3.85 -20.83 13.25
CA GLU A 32 -3.85 -22.28 13.07
C GLU A 32 -5.22 -22.78 12.58
N GLU A 33 -6.30 -22.27 13.16
CA GLU A 33 -7.67 -22.64 12.74
C GLU A 33 -7.99 -22.15 11.32
N ARG A 34 -7.48 -20.98 10.91
CA ARG A 34 -7.63 -20.50 9.52
C ARG A 34 -6.83 -21.32 8.53
N ASP A 35 -5.60 -21.72 8.88
CA ASP A 35 -4.75 -22.56 8.03
C ASP A 35 -5.35 -23.95 7.82
N GLU A 36 -6.10 -24.49 8.80
CA GLU A 36 -6.89 -25.71 8.64
C GLU A 36 -8.10 -25.52 7.71
N HIS A 37 -8.74 -24.35 7.77
CA HIS A 37 -9.92 -24.03 6.95
C HIS A 37 -9.56 -23.74 5.48
N TYR A 38 -8.35 -23.20 5.24
CA TYR A 38 -7.83 -22.88 3.91
C TYR A 38 -6.47 -23.55 3.65
N PRO A 39 -6.42 -24.90 3.52
CA PRO A 39 -5.16 -25.66 3.43
C PRO A 39 -4.33 -25.35 2.16
N PHE A 40 -4.90 -24.67 1.17
CA PHE A 40 -4.20 -24.27 -0.05
C PHE A 40 -3.66 -22.83 0.00
N ASP A 41 -3.96 -22.07 1.04
CA ASP A 41 -3.52 -20.68 1.21
C ASP A 41 -2.29 -20.58 2.13
N LYS A 42 -1.46 -21.63 2.15
CA LYS A 42 -0.18 -21.69 2.87
C LYS A 42 0.92 -20.86 2.18
N MET A 43 0.57 -19.68 1.68
CA MET A 43 1.60 -18.69 1.37
C MET A 43 1.97 -18.01 2.68
N GLU A 44 3.28 -18.00 2.98
CA GLU A 44 3.81 -17.28 4.13
C GLU A 44 3.23 -15.87 4.15
N GLU A 45 2.77 -15.44 5.32
CA GLU A 45 2.08 -14.18 5.55
C GLU A 45 2.95 -13.01 5.11
N GLU A 46 2.62 -12.46 4.00
CA GLU A 46 3.31 -11.30 3.42
C GLU A 46 2.30 -10.20 3.17
N CYS A 47 2.74 -8.95 3.36
CA CYS A 47 1.95 -7.76 3.05
C CYS A 47 1.28 -7.84 1.67
N GLY A 48 0.20 -7.10 1.46
CA GLY A 48 -0.43 -6.95 0.16
C GLY A 48 -0.20 -5.54 -0.39
N VAL A 49 0.13 -5.43 -1.67
CA VAL A 49 0.18 -4.16 -2.40
C VAL A 49 -0.90 -4.12 -3.46
N PHE A 50 -1.51 -2.96 -3.61
CA PHE A 50 -2.58 -2.70 -4.56
C PHE A 50 -2.28 -1.44 -5.35
N GLY A 51 -2.61 -1.43 -6.64
CA GLY A 51 -2.50 -0.25 -7.48
C GLY A 51 -3.56 -0.27 -8.57
N LEU A 52 -4.20 0.89 -8.78
CA LEU A 52 -5.20 1.10 -9.81
C LEU A 52 -4.99 2.46 -10.47
N HIS A 53 -5.08 2.47 -11.79
CA HIS A 53 -5.14 3.68 -12.60
C HIS A 53 -6.36 3.60 -13.53
N SER A 54 -7.17 4.66 -13.54
CA SER A 54 -8.30 4.82 -14.44
C SER A 54 -8.11 6.05 -15.30
N THR A 55 -8.49 5.96 -16.56
CA THR A 55 -8.54 7.11 -17.47
C THR A 55 -9.79 7.98 -17.26
N GLU A 56 -10.76 7.48 -16.51
CA GLU A 56 -11.98 8.16 -16.14
C GLU A 56 -11.99 8.46 -14.63
N ASN A 57 -12.66 9.51 -14.22
CA ASN A 57 -12.93 9.76 -12.82
C ASN A 57 -13.87 8.67 -12.28
N GLN A 58 -13.29 7.75 -11.52
CA GLN A 58 -14.02 6.66 -10.88
C GLN A 58 -13.93 6.80 -9.36
N ASP A 59 -14.80 6.10 -8.67
CA ASP A 59 -14.72 5.93 -7.22
C ASP A 59 -13.54 5.02 -6.86
N THR A 60 -12.32 5.59 -6.98
CA THR A 60 -11.08 4.88 -6.63
C THR A 60 -11.01 4.54 -5.16
N PHE A 61 -11.74 5.26 -4.31
CA PHE A 61 -11.84 4.97 -2.88
C PHE A 61 -12.52 3.61 -2.64
N SER A 62 -13.75 3.42 -3.14
CA SER A 62 -14.45 2.14 -3.01
C SER A 62 -13.70 1.00 -3.71
N LEU A 63 -13.14 1.26 -4.91
CA LEU A 63 -12.35 0.25 -5.63
C LEU A 63 -11.09 -0.15 -4.86
N SER A 64 -10.42 0.79 -4.17
CA SER A 64 -9.27 0.47 -3.33
C SER A 64 -9.67 -0.31 -2.07
N GLN A 65 -10.81 0.02 -1.47
CA GLN A 65 -11.37 -0.75 -0.37
C GLN A 65 -11.60 -2.22 -0.77
N PHE A 66 -12.23 -2.46 -1.92
CA PHE A 66 -12.43 -3.82 -2.43
C PHE A 66 -11.12 -4.55 -2.71
N GLY A 67 -10.18 -3.89 -3.39
CA GLY A 67 -8.87 -4.48 -3.70
C GLY A 67 -8.08 -4.84 -2.45
N LEU A 68 -8.03 -3.96 -1.47
CA LEU A 68 -7.34 -4.21 -0.21
C LEU A 68 -8.07 -5.25 0.65
N PHE A 69 -9.41 -5.25 0.63
CA PHE A 69 -10.19 -6.29 1.30
C PHE A 69 -9.90 -7.68 0.73
N ALA A 70 -9.76 -7.80 -0.59
CA ALA A 70 -9.36 -9.06 -1.23
C ALA A 70 -7.94 -9.51 -0.83
N LEU A 71 -7.09 -8.58 -0.41
CA LEU A 71 -5.73 -8.83 0.10
C LEU A 71 -5.67 -8.92 1.64
N GLN A 72 -6.80 -8.80 2.35
CA GLN A 72 -6.83 -8.75 3.81
C GLN A 72 -6.24 -9.99 4.47
N HIS A 73 -6.37 -11.18 3.84
CA HIS A 73 -5.77 -12.42 4.31
C HIS A 73 -4.23 -12.37 4.37
N ARG A 74 -3.59 -11.45 3.62
CA ARG A 74 -2.14 -11.22 3.62
C ARG A 74 -1.68 -10.20 4.66
N GLY A 75 -2.58 -9.35 5.19
CA GLY A 75 -2.21 -8.32 6.16
C GLY A 75 -3.41 -7.81 6.93
N GLN A 76 -3.42 -8.04 8.25
CA GLN A 76 -4.55 -7.74 9.14
C GLN A 76 -4.21 -6.71 10.23
N GLU A 77 -2.99 -6.18 10.25
CA GLU A 77 -2.54 -5.26 11.30
C GLU A 77 -2.87 -3.80 10.99
N ALA A 78 -2.61 -3.39 9.77
CA ALA A 78 -2.83 -2.02 9.32
C ALA A 78 -3.10 -1.99 7.82
N CYS A 79 -3.78 -0.98 7.37
CA CYS A 79 -3.92 -0.71 5.95
C CYS A 79 -3.85 0.79 5.66
N GLY A 80 -3.65 1.12 4.39
CA GLY A 80 -3.65 2.51 3.95
C GLY A 80 -3.70 2.64 2.44
N ILE A 81 -4.08 3.83 2.01
CA ILE A 81 -4.10 4.23 0.60
C ILE A 81 -3.43 5.58 0.38
N ALA A 82 -2.96 5.80 -0.84
CA ALA A 82 -2.65 7.12 -1.34
C ALA A 82 -3.31 7.29 -2.71
N VAL A 83 -4.01 8.42 -2.88
CA VAL A 83 -4.82 8.70 -4.06
C VAL A 83 -4.30 9.95 -4.76
N GLY A 84 -4.10 9.83 -6.07
CA GLY A 84 -3.77 10.94 -6.96
C GLY A 84 -5.04 11.54 -7.56
N ASN A 85 -5.29 12.81 -7.26
CA ASN A 85 -6.42 13.56 -7.77
C ASN A 85 -6.01 14.99 -8.16
N ASN A 86 -6.21 15.36 -9.42
CA ASN A 86 -5.99 16.73 -9.94
C ASN A 86 -4.63 17.34 -9.52
N GLY A 87 -3.55 16.55 -9.66
CA GLY A 87 -2.19 16.99 -9.33
C GLY A 87 -1.88 17.07 -7.83
N LYS A 88 -2.76 16.57 -6.99
CA LYS A 88 -2.55 16.41 -5.54
C LYS A 88 -2.49 14.93 -5.18
N ILE A 89 -1.80 14.62 -4.11
CA ILE A 89 -1.79 13.28 -3.51
C ILE A 89 -2.32 13.42 -2.09
N LEU A 90 -3.34 12.62 -1.78
CA LEU A 90 -3.87 12.46 -0.43
C LEU A 90 -3.55 11.05 0.05
N SER A 91 -3.26 10.90 1.34
CA SER A 91 -2.96 9.59 1.92
C SER A 91 -3.63 9.44 3.27
N VAL A 92 -4.20 8.28 3.49
CA VAL A 92 -4.75 7.85 4.77
C VAL A 92 -4.27 6.44 5.08
N LYS A 93 -3.92 6.20 6.33
CA LYS A 93 -3.50 4.88 6.84
C LYS A 93 -3.69 4.82 8.33
N ASP A 94 -4.13 3.68 8.81
CA ASP A 94 -4.26 3.44 10.25
C ASP A 94 -4.13 1.94 10.57
N GLU A 95 -4.06 1.65 11.85
CA GLU A 95 -4.12 0.31 12.42
C GLU A 95 -5.53 -0.25 12.28
N GLY A 96 -5.64 -1.55 11.96
CA GLY A 96 -6.91 -2.26 11.88
C GLY A 96 -7.17 -2.90 10.53
N LEU A 97 -8.29 -3.58 10.46
CA LEU A 97 -8.78 -4.21 9.25
C LEU A 97 -9.24 -3.15 8.23
N VAL A 98 -9.20 -3.51 6.96
CA VAL A 98 -9.55 -2.60 5.86
C VAL A 98 -10.90 -1.93 6.08
N LEU A 99 -11.92 -2.71 6.45
CA LEU A 99 -13.27 -2.16 6.67
C LEU A 99 -13.32 -1.17 7.83
N ASP A 100 -12.56 -1.41 8.90
CA ASP A 100 -12.56 -0.54 10.08
C ASP A 100 -11.84 0.79 9.76
N VAL A 101 -10.68 0.72 9.11
CA VAL A 101 -9.94 1.91 8.70
C VAL A 101 -10.75 2.75 7.70
N PHE A 102 -11.38 2.13 6.71
CA PHE A 102 -12.17 2.86 5.71
C PHE A 102 -13.45 3.45 6.29
N LYS A 103 -14.10 2.78 7.25
CA LYS A 103 -15.27 3.33 7.96
C LYS A 103 -14.95 4.54 8.84
N SER A 104 -13.71 4.65 9.32
CA SER A 104 -13.26 5.77 10.16
C SER A 104 -13.00 7.06 9.37
N ILE A 105 -13.01 7.00 8.03
CA ILE A 105 -12.75 8.15 7.17
C ILE A 105 -14.01 9.01 7.08
N GLU A 106 -13.96 10.22 7.65
CA GLU A 106 -15.11 11.14 7.73
C GLU A 106 -15.59 11.63 6.37
N ASP A 107 -14.66 11.90 5.44
CA ASP A 107 -14.97 12.39 4.09
C ASP A 107 -14.29 11.50 3.03
N PRO A 108 -14.95 10.42 2.60
CA PRO A 108 -14.43 9.54 1.55
C PRO A 108 -14.29 10.21 0.18
N GLN A 109 -15.08 11.24 -0.11
CA GLN A 109 -15.09 11.87 -1.43
C GLN A 109 -13.77 12.58 -1.77
N GLN A 110 -13.04 13.08 -0.77
CA GLN A 110 -11.72 13.66 -1.00
C GLN A 110 -10.70 12.65 -1.57
N TYR A 111 -10.93 11.35 -1.37
CA TYR A 111 -10.08 10.25 -1.87
C TYR A 111 -10.54 9.68 -3.22
N MET A 112 -11.47 10.33 -3.88
CA MET A 112 -11.81 10.00 -5.27
C MET A 112 -10.78 10.60 -6.23
N GLY A 113 -10.33 9.80 -7.20
CA GLY A 113 -9.31 10.25 -8.15
C GLY A 113 -9.14 9.28 -9.31
N SER A 114 -8.12 9.51 -10.13
CA SER A 114 -7.80 8.63 -11.27
C SER A 114 -6.78 7.54 -10.93
N THR A 115 -6.11 7.66 -9.79
CA THR A 115 -5.02 6.74 -9.42
C THR A 115 -5.01 6.50 -7.93
N VAL A 116 -4.86 5.25 -7.52
CA VAL A 116 -4.71 4.88 -6.12
C VAL A 116 -3.67 3.78 -5.97
N ILE A 117 -2.88 3.88 -4.92
CA ILE A 117 -2.06 2.77 -4.40
C ILE A 117 -2.51 2.44 -2.99
N GLY A 118 -2.37 1.18 -2.60
CA GLY A 118 -2.76 0.71 -1.28
C GLY A 118 -1.86 -0.40 -0.76
N HIS A 119 -1.95 -0.61 0.54
CA HIS A 119 -1.17 -1.59 1.26
C HIS A 119 -1.97 -2.21 2.40
N THR A 120 -1.86 -3.52 2.58
CA THR A 120 -2.24 -4.23 3.80
C THR A 120 -0.99 -4.77 4.49
N ARG A 121 -0.85 -4.51 5.79
CA ARG A 121 0.35 -4.87 6.57
C ARG A 121 0.11 -6.12 7.37
N TYR A 122 1.09 -7.02 7.31
CA TYR A 122 1.31 -8.07 8.27
C TYR A 122 2.64 -7.85 9.02
N THR A 123 2.68 -8.14 10.30
CA THR A 123 3.91 -8.04 11.10
C THR A 123 4.13 -9.33 11.85
N THR A 124 5.27 -9.96 11.60
CA THR A 124 5.67 -11.22 12.24
C THR A 124 6.15 -11.05 13.68
N ALA A 125 6.62 -9.88 14.09
CA ALA A 125 7.02 -9.59 15.47
C ALA A 125 7.23 -8.08 15.74
N GLY A 126 6.49 -7.54 16.65
CA GLY A 126 7.00 -6.55 17.62
C GLY A 126 7.00 -5.07 17.24
N ASP A 127 6.98 -4.63 16.01
CA ASP A 127 7.04 -3.20 15.68
C ASP A 127 5.73 -2.63 15.13
N LYS A 128 4.73 -2.51 16.01
CA LYS A 128 3.39 -1.92 15.73
C LYS A 128 3.41 -0.38 15.66
N LYS A 129 4.48 0.22 15.18
CA LYS A 129 4.59 1.67 15.17
C LYS A 129 3.91 2.26 13.95
N LYS A 130 2.98 3.18 14.15
CA LYS A 130 2.19 3.85 13.09
C LYS A 130 3.04 4.48 11.98
N TYR A 131 4.28 4.87 12.26
CA TYR A 131 5.16 5.43 11.26
C TYR A 131 5.69 4.38 10.24
N ASN A 132 5.54 3.08 10.52
CA ASN A 132 5.86 1.99 9.59
C ASN A 132 4.68 1.58 8.70
N PHE A 133 3.50 2.15 8.88
CA PHE A 133 2.36 1.86 8.02
C PHE A 133 2.56 2.48 6.64
N GLN A 134 2.11 1.76 5.62
CA GLN A 134 2.21 2.18 4.24
C GLN A 134 0.84 2.63 3.70
N PRO A 135 0.81 3.43 2.61
CA PRO A 135 1.92 3.92 1.80
C PRO A 135 2.83 4.92 2.51
N PHE A 136 4.14 4.90 2.14
CA PHE A 136 5.07 5.96 2.49
C PHE A 136 4.99 7.11 1.50
N PHE A 137 5.34 8.32 1.95
CA PHE A 137 5.35 9.48 1.08
C PHE A 137 6.48 10.45 1.37
N ALA A 138 6.89 11.17 0.32
CA ALA A 138 7.79 12.30 0.39
C ALA A 138 7.03 13.59 0.11
N LYS A 139 7.36 14.65 0.85
CA LYS A 139 6.77 15.98 0.71
C LYS A 139 7.79 16.99 0.15
N ASN A 140 7.30 18.04 -0.48
CA ASN A 140 8.10 19.19 -0.84
C ASN A 140 8.15 20.22 0.31
N GLU A 141 8.80 21.33 0.07
CA GLU A 141 8.93 22.46 1.00
C GLU A 141 7.59 23.13 1.40
N TYR A 142 6.54 22.93 0.59
CA TYR A 142 5.18 23.41 0.84
C TYR A 142 4.29 22.38 1.56
N ASP A 143 4.89 21.36 2.17
CA ASP A 143 4.21 20.26 2.87
C ASP A 143 3.26 19.41 1.97
N GLN A 144 3.42 19.49 0.66
CA GLN A 144 2.61 18.74 -0.30
C GLN A 144 3.27 17.41 -0.64
N ILE A 145 2.51 16.33 -0.66
CA ILE A 145 3.00 15.02 -1.09
C ILE A 145 3.33 15.08 -2.59
N ILE A 146 4.56 14.72 -2.96
CA ILE A 146 5.05 14.71 -4.34
C ILE A 146 5.28 13.30 -4.87
N LEU A 147 5.49 12.35 -3.97
CA LEU A 147 5.77 10.94 -4.26
C LEU A 147 5.17 10.09 -3.16
N SER A 148 4.50 9.00 -3.51
CA SER A 148 4.04 7.99 -2.56
C SER A 148 4.31 6.60 -3.12
N ILE A 149 4.70 5.66 -2.26
CA ILE A 149 4.96 4.26 -2.63
C ILE A 149 4.37 3.30 -1.60
N ALA A 150 4.00 2.12 -2.08
CA ALA A 150 3.74 0.94 -1.27
C ALA A 150 4.61 -0.22 -1.77
N HIS A 151 5.14 -1.01 -0.84
CA HIS A 151 6.12 -2.05 -1.08
C HIS A 151 5.72 -3.33 -0.36
N ASN A 152 5.80 -4.44 -1.06
CA ASN A 152 5.81 -5.78 -0.50
C ASN A 152 7.13 -6.46 -0.85
N GLY A 153 7.81 -6.98 0.15
CA GLY A 153 9.09 -7.64 0.02
C GLY A 153 10.06 -7.33 1.16
N ASN A 154 11.32 -7.66 0.94
CA ASN A 154 12.39 -7.41 1.89
C ASN A 154 13.71 -7.12 1.18
N LEU A 155 14.35 -6.00 1.50
CA LEU A 155 15.67 -5.66 1.00
C LEU A 155 16.76 -6.23 1.88
N THR A 156 17.68 -6.99 1.30
CA THR A 156 18.80 -7.59 2.01
C THR A 156 19.87 -6.55 2.39
N ASN A 157 20.02 -5.50 1.59
CA ASN A 157 20.99 -4.41 1.81
C ASN A 157 20.40 -3.12 2.39
N ALA A 158 19.15 -3.16 2.91
CA ALA A 158 18.45 -1.97 3.44
C ALA A 158 19.27 -1.22 4.50
N LYS A 159 19.93 -1.93 5.42
CA LYS A 159 20.72 -1.30 6.49
C LYS A 159 21.94 -0.53 5.95
N GLN A 160 22.62 -1.08 4.96
CA GLN A 160 23.75 -0.42 4.30
C GLN A 160 23.29 0.85 3.58
N LEU A 161 22.26 0.74 2.73
CA LEU A 161 21.73 1.87 1.97
C LEU A 161 21.18 2.98 2.88
N ARG A 162 20.54 2.61 3.99
CA ARG A 162 20.10 3.56 5.01
C ARG A 162 21.27 4.35 5.56
N LYS A 163 22.35 3.67 5.96
CA LYS A 163 23.53 4.32 6.51
C LYS A 163 24.15 5.29 5.49
N GLU A 164 24.31 4.86 4.23
CA GLU A 164 24.82 5.73 3.15
C GLU A 164 23.98 7.01 3.00
N LEU A 165 22.65 6.88 3.03
CA LEU A 165 21.75 8.03 2.93
C LEU A 165 21.79 8.91 4.19
N GLU A 166 21.93 8.34 5.38
CA GLU A 166 22.09 9.09 6.64
C GLU A 166 23.42 9.87 6.65
N ASP A 167 24.51 9.27 6.18
CA ASP A 167 25.80 9.92 6.01
C ASP A 167 25.75 11.10 5.02
N GLU A 168 24.81 11.07 4.06
CA GLU A 168 24.49 12.18 3.15
C GLU A 168 23.50 13.20 3.73
N GLY A 169 23.04 13.02 4.98
CA GLY A 169 22.14 13.94 5.67
C GLY A 169 20.64 13.63 5.49
N VAL A 170 20.28 12.47 4.94
CA VAL A 170 18.87 12.06 4.82
C VAL A 170 18.33 11.66 6.18
N VAL A 171 17.22 12.26 6.59
CA VAL A 171 16.54 11.95 7.85
C VAL A 171 15.46 10.91 7.60
N PHE A 172 15.53 9.79 8.31
CA PHE A 172 14.51 8.75 8.31
C PHE A 172 13.53 8.91 9.47
N ARG A 173 12.27 8.57 9.24
CA ARG A 173 11.19 8.61 10.25
C ARG A 173 10.71 7.22 10.63
N ALA A 174 10.90 6.24 9.75
CA ALA A 174 10.48 4.86 9.92
C ALA A 174 11.69 3.92 9.97
N THR A 175 11.48 2.70 10.42
CA THR A 175 12.50 1.64 10.42
C THR A 175 12.40 0.73 9.20
N SER A 176 11.34 0.89 8.39
CA SER A 176 11.05 0.08 7.20
C SER A 176 12.07 0.31 6.08
N ASP A 177 12.40 -0.76 5.36
CA ASP A 177 13.16 -0.72 4.11
C ASP A 177 12.42 0.03 2.98
N THR A 178 11.10 0.07 3.04
CA THR A 178 10.28 0.88 2.13
C THR A 178 10.67 2.36 2.16
N GLU A 179 11.03 2.91 3.35
CA GLU A 179 11.52 4.30 3.40
C GLU A 179 12.85 4.46 2.70
N VAL A 180 13.72 3.44 2.70
CA VAL A 180 14.98 3.45 1.94
C VAL A 180 14.69 3.57 0.44
N ILE A 181 13.76 2.75 -0.09
CA ILE A 181 13.32 2.84 -1.48
C ILE A 181 12.79 4.24 -1.80
N LEU A 182 11.91 4.77 -0.95
CA LEU A 182 11.33 6.11 -1.12
C LEU A 182 12.42 7.19 -1.21
N ARG A 183 13.42 7.16 -0.32
CA ARG A 183 14.51 8.15 -0.27
C ARG A 183 15.44 8.05 -1.47
N LEU A 184 15.72 6.83 -1.94
CA LEU A 184 16.51 6.63 -3.17
C LEU A 184 15.78 7.19 -4.40
N ILE A 185 14.48 6.94 -4.53
CA ILE A 185 13.69 7.52 -5.62
C ILE A 185 13.67 9.04 -5.51
N GLN A 186 13.41 9.58 -4.31
CA GLN A 186 13.34 11.01 -4.07
C GLN A 186 14.67 11.72 -4.41
N LYS A 187 15.79 11.15 -4.01
CA LYS A 187 17.14 11.67 -4.25
C LYS A 187 17.45 11.83 -5.73
N ASN A 188 16.96 10.94 -6.56
CA ASN A 188 17.27 10.88 -7.99
C ASN A 188 16.16 11.49 -8.88
N LEU A 189 15.21 12.26 -8.33
CA LEU A 189 14.08 12.78 -9.11
C LEU A 189 14.47 13.76 -10.22
N ASP A 190 15.64 14.37 -10.13
CA ASP A 190 16.26 15.19 -11.17
C ASP A 190 16.55 14.43 -12.47
N LEU A 191 16.76 13.10 -12.39
CA LEU A 191 16.89 12.21 -13.55
C LEU A 191 15.53 11.91 -14.24
N GLY A 192 14.46 12.52 -13.75
CA GLY A 192 13.08 12.17 -14.08
C GLY A 192 12.65 10.84 -13.46
N LEU A 193 11.35 10.59 -13.35
CA LEU A 193 10.80 9.43 -12.64
C LEU A 193 11.38 8.08 -13.13
N ARG A 194 11.48 7.89 -14.44
CA ARG A 194 12.02 6.64 -15.01
C ARG A 194 13.50 6.44 -14.68
N GLY A 195 14.29 7.51 -14.79
CA GLY A 195 15.72 7.49 -14.43
C GLY A 195 15.92 7.23 -12.93
N SER A 196 15.11 7.86 -12.10
CA SER A 196 15.11 7.69 -10.64
C SER A 196 14.79 6.25 -10.23
N ILE A 197 13.74 5.64 -10.80
CA ILE A 197 13.38 4.24 -10.54
C ILE A 197 14.52 3.32 -10.97
N ARG A 198 15.08 3.52 -12.16
CA ARG A 198 16.20 2.71 -12.65
C ARG A 198 17.42 2.80 -11.74
N ALA A 199 17.83 4.00 -11.37
CA ALA A 199 18.95 4.22 -10.44
C ALA A 199 18.70 3.59 -9.06
N THR A 200 17.43 3.55 -8.62
CA THR A 200 17.04 2.86 -7.38
C THR A 200 17.16 1.34 -7.55
N MET A 201 16.63 0.77 -8.63
CA MET A 201 16.71 -0.67 -8.90
C MET A 201 18.15 -1.19 -9.06
N GLU A 202 19.06 -0.36 -9.53
CA GLU A 202 20.49 -0.69 -9.66
C GLU A 202 21.19 -0.77 -8.28
N LYS A 203 20.59 -0.23 -7.22
CA LYS A 203 21.17 -0.18 -5.87
C LYS A 203 20.53 -1.18 -4.90
N ILE A 204 19.22 -1.40 -5.00
CA ILE A 204 18.50 -2.25 -4.05
C ILE A 204 18.70 -3.73 -4.36
N GLU A 205 18.86 -4.53 -3.31
CA GLU A 205 19.01 -5.99 -3.41
C GLU A 205 17.93 -6.66 -2.55
N GLY A 206 17.36 -7.77 -3.06
CA GLY A 206 16.33 -8.54 -2.36
C GLY A 206 15.10 -8.79 -3.23
N ALA A 207 14.05 -9.30 -2.62
CA ALA A 207 12.75 -9.49 -3.26
C ALA A 207 11.86 -8.26 -3.00
N TYR A 208 11.29 -7.68 -4.04
CA TYR A 208 10.43 -6.50 -3.89
C TYR A 208 9.40 -6.36 -5.00
N SER A 209 8.24 -5.93 -4.61
CA SER A 209 7.18 -5.43 -5.50
C SER A 209 6.74 -4.06 -5.02
N VAL A 210 6.88 -3.04 -5.85
CA VAL A 210 6.60 -1.65 -5.51
C VAL A 210 5.55 -1.09 -6.45
N VAL A 211 4.56 -0.42 -5.88
CA VAL A 211 3.62 0.44 -6.59
C VAL A 211 3.78 1.87 -6.08
N GLY A 212 3.61 2.84 -6.95
CA GLY A 212 3.80 4.22 -6.55
C GLY A 212 3.09 5.21 -7.44
N LEU A 213 2.96 6.42 -6.93
CA LEU A 213 2.41 7.55 -7.65
C LEU A 213 3.18 8.84 -7.35
N THR A 214 3.30 9.65 -8.35
CA THR A 214 3.62 11.06 -8.26
C THR A 214 2.36 11.87 -8.56
N ARG A 215 2.44 13.20 -8.53
CA ARG A 215 1.28 14.06 -8.84
C ARG A 215 0.61 13.74 -10.20
N ASN A 216 1.39 13.23 -11.16
CA ASN A 216 0.94 13.07 -12.55
C ASN A 216 1.19 11.68 -13.15
N LYS A 217 1.78 10.76 -12.39
CA LYS A 217 2.16 9.45 -12.92
C LYS A 217 1.92 8.35 -11.89
N PHE A 218 1.40 7.24 -12.37
CA PHE A 218 1.40 5.96 -11.69
C PHE A 218 2.56 5.12 -12.22
N PHE A 219 3.19 4.32 -11.34
CA PHE A 219 4.26 3.41 -11.71
C PHE A 219 4.26 2.16 -10.83
N ALA A 220 4.82 1.11 -11.39
CA ALA A 220 5.11 -0.12 -10.65
C ALA A 220 6.43 -0.70 -11.15
N PHE A 221 7.16 -1.36 -10.25
CA PHE A 221 8.36 -2.13 -10.59
C PHE A 221 8.57 -3.25 -9.58
N ARG A 222 9.29 -4.29 -9.99
CA ARG A 222 9.62 -5.43 -9.15
C ARG A 222 11.03 -5.93 -9.47
N ASP A 223 11.54 -6.82 -8.61
CA ASP A 223 12.71 -7.64 -8.90
C ASP A 223 12.49 -8.59 -10.08
N PHE A 224 13.51 -9.30 -10.48
CA PHE A 224 13.47 -10.19 -11.64
C PHE A 224 12.97 -11.61 -11.33
N ASN A 225 12.70 -11.92 -10.06
CA ASN A 225 12.25 -13.24 -9.62
C ASN A 225 10.74 -13.39 -9.59
#